data_612d25836d2110b66f4d7b2eaa9a72b3
#
_entry.id   612d25836d2110b66f4d7b2eaa9a72b3
#
_cell.length_a   1.000
_cell.length_b   1.000
_cell.length_c   1.000
_cell.angle_alpha   90.00
_cell.angle_beta   90.00
_cell.angle_gamma   90.00
#
_symmetry.space_group_name_H-M   'P 1'
#
loop_
_entity.id
_entity.type
_entity.pdbx_description
1 polymer ?
#
loop_
_entity_poly.entity_id
_entity_poly.type
_entity_poly.pdbx_seq_one_letter_code
_entity_poly.pdbx_strand_id
1 'polypeptide(L)'
;MTLWIVRHATPLIARGVCYGASDVAADEEHTLRAARALAQALPLGCKVWVSPLQRCRQLADALLDIRPELNPQTDTRLREMDFGTWEGVEWEAIPLAAMQAWTDDFGAHRFGGAESANEVLTRIADLWDAARQNPSEPQVWITHAGVARAVRLLSQGIRRVDSASQWPKEAPNYGAWWHID
;
A
#
# COMPACT_ATOMS: atom_id res chain seq x y z
N MET A 1 -14.47 -10.96 -8.09
CA MET A 1 -13.13 -10.45 -8.46
C MET A 1 -12.16 -10.90 -7.39
N THR A 2 -11.15 -11.63 -7.74
CA THR A 2 -10.16 -12.09 -6.76
C THR A 2 -8.97 -11.15 -6.75
N LEU A 3 -8.79 -10.39 -5.68
CA LEU A 3 -7.71 -9.42 -5.51
C LEU A 3 -6.85 -9.73 -4.27
N TRP A 4 -5.55 -9.88 -4.48
CA TRP A 4 -4.54 -10.07 -3.46
C TRP A 4 -3.88 -8.74 -3.17
N ILE A 5 -4.09 -8.17 -1.99
CA ILE A 5 -3.42 -6.94 -1.53
C ILE A 5 -2.23 -7.33 -0.67
N VAL A 6 -1.05 -7.25 -1.26
CA VAL A 6 0.21 -7.71 -0.66
C VAL A 6 0.98 -6.50 -0.12
N ARG A 7 1.33 -6.53 1.16
CA ARG A 7 2.20 -5.52 1.74
C ARG A 7 3.66 -5.93 1.59
N HIS A 8 4.53 -5.01 1.21
CA HIS A 8 5.99 -5.22 1.15
C HIS A 8 6.56 -5.79 2.46
N ALA A 9 7.77 -6.36 2.40
CA ALA A 9 8.50 -6.86 3.57
C ALA A 9 8.94 -5.72 4.52
N THR A 10 9.51 -6.06 5.67
CA THR A 10 9.95 -5.08 6.68
C THR A 10 10.88 -4.03 6.06
N PRO A 11 10.56 -2.74 6.16
CA PRO A 11 11.41 -1.69 5.61
C PRO A 11 12.66 -1.46 6.48
N LEU A 12 13.76 -1.09 5.85
CA LEU A 12 15.02 -0.73 6.50
C LEU A 12 15.00 0.73 6.91
N ILE A 13 14.17 1.06 7.89
CA ILE A 13 14.05 2.38 8.50
C ILE A 13 13.85 2.23 10.00
N ALA A 14 14.30 3.22 10.77
CA ALA A 14 14.12 3.20 12.21
C ALA A 14 12.64 3.17 12.61
N ARG A 15 12.33 2.47 13.69
CA ARG A 15 10.97 2.48 14.25
C ARG A 15 10.62 3.89 14.70
N GLY A 16 9.36 4.27 14.50
CA GLY A 16 8.86 5.59 14.90
C GLY A 16 9.14 6.69 13.91
N VAL A 17 9.83 6.44 12.81
CA VAL A 17 10.03 7.41 11.73
C VAL A 17 8.81 7.41 10.81
N CYS A 18 8.29 8.60 10.49
CA CYS A 18 7.26 8.80 9.48
C CYS A 18 7.87 8.55 8.09
N TYR A 19 7.28 7.67 7.33
CA TYR A 19 7.67 7.42 5.93
C TYR A 19 6.45 6.94 5.14
N GLY A 20 6.37 7.34 3.91
CA GLY A 20 5.33 6.91 2.97
C GLY A 20 5.88 6.92 1.56
N ALA A 21 6.05 8.10 0.96
CA ALA A 21 6.63 8.28 -0.37
C ALA A 21 8.15 8.08 -0.41
N SER A 22 8.85 8.14 0.72
CA SER A 22 10.28 7.87 0.82
C SER A 22 10.63 6.50 0.23
N ASP A 23 11.65 6.46 -0.64
CA ASP A 23 12.06 5.24 -1.34
C ASP A 23 13.03 4.40 -0.49
N VAL A 24 12.50 3.78 0.55
CA VAL A 24 13.21 2.96 1.53
C VAL A 24 13.26 1.52 1.04
N ALA A 25 14.42 0.88 1.17
CA ALA A 25 14.59 -0.55 0.91
C ALA A 25 13.88 -1.42 1.97
N ALA A 26 13.60 -2.67 1.63
CA ALA A 26 13.13 -3.68 2.57
C ALA A 26 14.25 -4.66 2.94
N ASP A 27 14.07 -5.31 4.10
CA ASP A 27 14.91 -6.42 4.55
C ASP A 27 14.91 -7.56 3.52
N GLU A 28 16.09 -7.98 3.09
CA GLU A 28 16.25 -8.95 2.02
C GLU A 28 15.76 -10.33 2.43
N GLU A 29 16.12 -10.80 3.62
CA GLU A 29 15.73 -12.14 4.10
C GLU A 29 14.21 -12.24 4.26
N HIS A 30 13.59 -11.20 4.83
CA HIS A 30 12.13 -11.15 4.93
C HIS A 30 11.47 -11.06 3.55
N THR A 31 12.04 -10.31 2.62
CA THR A 31 11.56 -10.21 1.23
C THR A 31 11.56 -11.58 0.55
N LEU A 32 12.65 -12.34 0.65
CA LEU A 32 12.75 -13.69 0.09
C LEU A 32 11.76 -14.68 0.72
N ARG A 33 11.56 -14.60 2.04
CA ARG A 33 10.55 -15.44 2.73
C ARG A 33 9.14 -15.10 2.26
N ALA A 34 8.82 -13.81 2.17
CA ALA A 34 7.52 -13.34 1.70
C ALA A 34 7.26 -13.75 0.24
N ALA A 35 8.25 -13.62 -0.64
CA ALA A 35 8.16 -14.02 -2.03
C ALA A 35 7.88 -15.53 -2.19
N ARG A 36 8.56 -16.39 -1.40
CA ARG A 36 8.32 -17.84 -1.41
C ARG A 36 6.91 -18.20 -0.96
N ALA A 37 6.42 -17.57 0.12
CA ALA A 37 5.06 -17.79 0.61
C ALA A 37 4.02 -17.33 -0.41
N LEU A 38 4.22 -16.16 -0.99
CA LEU A 38 3.34 -15.59 -2.00
C LEU A 38 3.32 -16.45 -3.28
N ALA A 39 4.48 -16.92 -3.74
CA ALA A 39 4.60 -17.78 -4.93
C ALA A 39 3.78 -19.08 -4.82
N GLN A 40 3.70 -19.65 -3.61
CA GLN A 40 2.90 -20.84 -3.33
C GLN A 40 1.40 -20.55 -3.27
N ALA A 41 1.01 -19.36 -2.85
CA ALA A 41 -0.38 -18.98 -2.64
C ALA A 41 -1.07 -18.47 -3.91
N LEU A 42 -0.32 -17.83 -4.82
CA LEU A 42 -0.90 -17.18 -6.00
C LEU A 42 -1.36 -18.19 -7.05
N PRO A 43 -2.56 -17.96 -7.63
CA PRO A 43 -3.04 -18.77 -8.76
C PRO A 43 -2.18 -18.55 -10.01
N LEU A 44 -2.34 -19.47 -10.98
CA LEU A 44 -1.77 -19.28 -12.31
C LEU A 44 -2.53 -18.17 -13.05
N GLY A 45 -1.82 -17.45 -13.93
CA GLY A 45 -2.44 -16.44 -14.81
C GLY A 45 -2.90 -15.16 -14.12
N CYS A 46 -2.44 -14.89 -12.89
CA CYS A 46 -2.77 -13.63 -12.23
C CYS A 46 -1.99 -12.44 -12.81
N LYS A 47 -2.65 -11.28 -12.88
CA LYS A 47 -1.98 -10.00 -13.19
C LYS A 47 -1.35 -9.41 -11.94
N VAL A 48 -0.10 -8.97 -12.06
CA VAL A 48 0.65 -8.39 -10.94
C VAL A 48 0.90 -6.90 -11.19
N TRP A 49 0.41 -6.07 -10.28
CA TRP A 49 0.66 -4.64 -10.24
C TRP A 49 1.53 -4.29 -9.04
N VAL A 50 2.49 -3.39 -9.23
CA VAL A 50 3.53 -3.12 -8.22
C VAL A 50 3.67 -1.61 -8.01
N SER A 51 3.73 -1.19 -6.76
CA SER A 51 4.15 0.15 -6.41
C SER A 51 5.57 0.44 -6.91
N PRO A 52 5.88 1.64 -7.43
CA PRO A 52 7.22 1.99 -7.90
C PRO A 52 8.26 2.06 -6.78
N LEU A 53 7.85 2.07 -5.49
CA LEU A 53 8.78 2.19 -4.38
C LEU A 53 9.61 0.91 -4.20
N GLN A 54 10.90 1.09 -3.91
CA GLN A 54 11.92 0.04 -3.89
C GLN A 54 11.49 -1.19 -3.09
N ARG A 55 10.95 -1.01 -1.88
CA ARG A 55 10.49 -2.10 -1.01
C ARG A 55 9.43 -3.00 -1.61
N CYS A 56 8.61 -2.47 -2.54
CA CYS A 56 7.63 -3.27 -3.29
C CYS A 56 8.26 -3.93 -4.52
N ARG A 57 9.14 -3.22 -5.22
CA ARG A 57 9.88 -3.78 -6.37
C ARG A 57 10.75 -4.96 -5.95
N GLN A 58 11.47 -4.85 -4.83
CA GLN A 58 12.27 -5.96 -4.27
C GLN A 58 11.42 -7.23 -4.07
N LEU A 59 10.19 -7.10 -3.56
CA LEU A 59 9.30 -8.26 -3.39
C LEU A 59 8.82 -8.79 -4.75
N ALA A 60 8.53 -7.92 -5.70
CA ALA A 60 8.11 -8.32 -7.04
C ALA A 60 9.24 -9.03 -7.80
N ASP A 61 10.47 -8.52 -7.71
CA ASP A 61 11.65 -9.10 -8.35
C ASP A 61 11.95 -10.50 -7.75
N ALA A 62 11.95 -10.62 -6.42
CA ALA A 62 12.12 -11.91 -5.74
C ALA A 62 10.99 -12.92 -6.05
N LEU A 63 9.77 -12.44 -6.28
CA LEU A 63 8.65 -13.27 -6.72
C LEU A 63 8.86 -13.74 -8.17
N LEU A 64 9.33 -12.86 -9.05
CA LEU A 64 9.60 -13.17 -10.45
C LEU A 64 10.71 -14.22 -10.61
N ASP A 65 11.73 -14.21 -9.75
CA ASP A 65 12.77 -15.26 -9.72
C ASP A 65 12.21 -16.67 -9.46
N ILE A 66 11.08 -16.75 -8.73
CA ILE A 66 10.42 -18.03 -8.40
C ILE A 66 9.31 -18.37 -9.42
N ARG A 67 8.61 -17.36 -9.90
CA ARG A 67 7.45 -17.43 -10.79
C ARG A 67 7.73 -16.62 -12.07
N PRO A 68 8.64 -17.08 -12.95
CA PRO A 68 9.09 -16.33 -14.13
C PRO A 68 8.00 -16.08 -15.18
N GLU A 69 6.87 -16.78 -15.09
CA GLU A 69 5.73 -16.54 -15.96
C GLU A 69 4.92 -15.29 -15.58
N LEU A 70 5.14 -14.75 -14.37
CA LEU A 70 4.51 -13.49 -13.95
C LEU A 70 5.16 -12.32 -14.69
N ASN A 71 4.36 -11.30 -14.97
CA ASN A 71 4.83 -10.07 -15.64
C ASN A 71 4.41 -8.85 -14.80
N PRO A 72 5.16 -8.53 -13.72
CA PRO A 72 4.82 -7.41 -12.84
C PRO A 72 4.84 -6.07 -13.59
N GLN A 73 3.74 -5.32 -13.50
CA GLN A 73 3.61 -3.99 -14.08
C GLN A 73 3.62 -2.94 -12.98
N THR A 74 4.43 -1.89 -13.16
CA THR A 74 4.46 -0.78 -12.21
C THR A 74 3.27 0.15 -12.40
N ASP A 75 2.58 0.48 -11.29
CA ASP A 75 1.52 1.48 -11.27
C ASP A 75 1.78 2.50 -10.16
N THR A 76 1.91 3.77 -10.54
CA THR A 76 2.21 4.87 -9.59
C THR A 76 1.08 5.11 -8.60
N ARG A 77 -0.15 4.71 -8.91
CA ARG A 77 -1.30 4.80 -7.99
C ARG A 77 -1.16 3.90 -6.77
N LEU A 78 -0.31 2.86 -6.84
CA LEU A 78 -0.03 1.95 -5.72
C LEU A 78 1.02 2.47 -4.73
N ARG A 79 1.55 3.69 -4.90
CA ARG A 79 2.48 4.29 -3.92
C ARG A 79 1.79 4.46 -2.56
N GLU A 80 2.59 4.48 -1.50
CA GLU A 80 2.10 4.86 -0.18
C GLU A 80 1.73 6.35 -0.16
N MET A 81 0.94 6.76 0.81
CA MET A 81 0.62 8.15 1.07
C MET A 81 1.91 8.97 1.23
N ASP A 82 1.94 10.14 0.59
CA ASP A 82 3.04 11.08 0.70
C ASP A 82 2.82 12.00 1.91
N PHE A 83 3.68 11.87 2.92
CA PHE A 83 3.65 12.69 4.12
C PHE A 83 4.46 13.99 4.00
N GLY A 84 4.90 14.36 2.81
CA GLY A 84 5.52 15.64 2.50
C GLY A 84 6.68 16.00 3.42
N THR A 85 6.58 17.15 4.09
CA THR A 85 7.64 17.64 4.97
C THR A 85 7.88 16.75 6.21
N TRP A 86 7.00 15.82 6.51
CA TRP A 86 7.16 14.89 7.64
C TRP A 86 7.89 13.60 7.27
N GLU A 87 8.16 13.36 5.99
CA GLU A 87 8.97 12.20 5.57
C GLU A 87 10.35 12.21 6.23
N GLY A 88 10.71 11.11 6.90
CA GLY A 88 11.98 10.96 7.61
C GLY A 88 12.02 11.57 9.02
N VAL A 89 10.95 12.20 9.48
CA VAL A 89 10.83 12.76 10.83
C VAL A 89 10.28 11.71 11.79
N GLU A 90 10.77 11.65 13.01
CA GLU A 90 10.16 10.81 14.05
C GLU A 90 8.75 11.30 14.39
N TRP A 91 7.78 10.38 14.50
CA TRP A 91 6.39 10.73 14.83
C TRP A 91 6.27 11.57 16.10
N GLU A 92 7.11 11.27 17.10
CA GLU A 92 7.13 12.00 18.38
C GLU A 92 7.71 13.42 18.25
N ALA A 93 8.50 13.69 17.20
CA ALA A 93 9.07 15.01 16.92
C ALA A 93 8.14 15.90 16.09
N ILE A 94 7.06 15.34 15.52
CA ILE A 94 6.08 16.12 14.77
C ILE A 94 5.26 16.98 15.75
N PRO A 95 5.16 18.31 15.51
CA PRO A 95 4.43 19.18 16.41
C PRO A 95 2.98 18.73 16.64
N LEU A 96 2.52 18.75 17.90
CA LEU A 96 1.16 18.37 18.25
C LEU A 96 0.10 19.16 17.46
N ALA A 97 0.37 20.44 17.17
CA ALA A 97 -0.51 21.28 16.35
C ALA A 97 -0.68 20.75 14.91
N ALA A 98 0.37 20.17 14.32
CA ALA A 98 0.29 19.53 13.00
C ALA A 98 -0.54 18.25 13.05
N MET A 99 -0.35 17.43 14.09
CA MET A 99 -1.14 16.22 14.32
C MET A 99 -2.62 16.57 14.57
N GLN A 100 -2.89 17.62 15.33
CA GLN A 100 -4.26 18.09 15.61
C GLN A 100 -4.93 18.57 14.31
N ALA A 101 -4.26 19.42 13.53
CA ALA A 101 -4.78 19.89 12.24
C ALA A 101 -5.13 18.71 11.30
N TRP A 102 -4.29 17.67 11.27
CA TRP A 102 -4.59 16.47 10.48
C TRP A 102 -5.79 15.70 11.01
N THR A 103 -5.90 15.51 12.33
CA THR A 103 -7.03 14.78 12.92
C THR A 103 -8.35 15.53 12.83
N ASP A 104 -8.32 16.87 12.86
CA ASP A 104 -9.52 17.72 12.77
C ASP A 104 -10.13 17.71 11.35
N ASP A 105 -9.32 17.53 10.33
CA ASP A 105 -9.75 17.44 8.93
C ASP A 105 -9.07 16.26 8.22
N PHE A 106 -9.17 15.07 8.81
CA PHE A 106 -8.40 13.89 8.41
C PHE A 106 -8.50 13.55 6.93
N GLY A 107 -9.69 13.66 6.37
CA GLY A 107 -9.94 13.30 4.98
C GLY A 107 -9.32 14.24 3.97
N ALA A 108 -9.34 15.55 4.22
CA ALA A 108 -8.95 16.56 3.26
C ALA A 108 -7.61 17.24 3.57
N HIS A 109 -7.18 17.24 4.84
CA HIS A 109 -5.91 17.85 5.22
C HIS A 109 -4.73 17.08 4.62
N ARG A 110 -3.88 17.79 3.88
CA ARG A 110 -2.62 17.26 3.36
C ARG A 110 -1.56 17.30 4.44
N PHE A 111 -1.41 16.21 5.17
CA PHE A 111 -0.43 16.12 6.25
C PHE A 111 0.99 16.22 5.69
N GLY A 112 1.72 17.24 6.12
CA GLY A 112 3.03 17.59 5.53
C GLY A 112 2.95 18.30 4.17
N GLY A 113 1.75 18.66 3.70
CA GLY A 113 1.53 19.47 2.51
C GLY A 113 1.47 18.72 1.19
N ALA A 114 1.67 17.39 1.17
CA ALA A 114 1.73 16.64 -0.08
C ALA A 114 0.39 15.94 -0.44
N GLU A 115 -0.05 14.96 0.34
CA GLU A 115 -1.22 14.16 0.00
C GLU A 115 -2.17 14.01 1.19
N SER A 116 -3.47 13.99 0.93
CA SER A 116 -4.53 13.71 1.92
C SER A 116 -5.05 12.28 1.81
N ALA A 117 -5.75 11.80 2.86
CA ALA A 117 -6.35 10.46 2.85
C ALA A 117 -7.37 10.29 1.71
N ASN A 118 -8.15 11.33 1.40
CA ASN A 118 -9.13 11.28 0.30
C ASN A 118 -8.46 11.30 -1.09
N GLU A 119 -7.29 11.93 -1.24
CA GLU A 119 -6.53 11.85 -2.49
C GLU A 119 -5.95 10.44 -2.70
N VAL A 120 -5.48 9.78 -1.65
CA VAL A 120 -5.12 8.34 -1.71
C VAL A 120 -6.33 7.50 -2.13
N LEU A 121 -7.49 7.68 -1.48
CA LEU A 121 -8.72 6.96 -1.84
C LEU A 121 -9.09 7.19 -3.31
N THR A 122 -9.00 8.41 -3.80
CA THR A 122 -9.36 8.77 -5.18
C THR A 122 -8.48 8.04 -6.19
N ARG A 123 -7.14 8.10 -6.03
CA ARG A 123 -6.25 7.43 -6.98
C ARG A 123 -6.34 5.90 -6.95
N ILE A 124 -6.65 5.33 -5.78
CA ILE A 124 -6.86 3.89 -5.65
C ILE A 124 -8.24 3.49 -6.19
N ALA A 125 -9.27 4.34 -6.08
CA ALA A 125 -10.59 4.07 -6.62
C ALA A 125 -10.56 3.86 -8.13
N ASP A 126 -9.77 4.65 -8.87
CA ASP A 126 -9.62 4.48 -10.32
C ASP A 126 -9.03 3.10 -10.70
N LEU A 127 -8.04 2.63 -9.93
CA LEU A 127 -7.45 1.30 -10.15
C LEU A 127 -8.41 0.18 -9.72
N TRP A 128 -9.10 0.36 -8.60
CA TRP A 128 -10.12 -0.55 -8.10
C TRP A 128 -11.28 -0.74 -9.09
N ASP A 129 -11.80 0.35 -9.64
CA ASP A 129 -12.90 0.29 -10.62
C ASP A 129 -12.47 -0.39 -11.92
N ALA A 130 -11.23 -0.13 -12.39
CA ALA A 130 -10.67 -0.81 -13.55
C ALA A 130 -10.50 -2.32 -13.30
N ALA A 131 -10.04 -2.73 -12.12
CA ALA A 131 -9.91 -4.14 -11.75
C ALA A 131 -11.26 -4.87 -11.76
N ARG A 132 -12.32 -4.22 -11.30
CA ARG A 132 -13.69 -4.78 -11.26
C ARG A 132 -14.35 -4.96 -12.62
N GLN A 133 -13.84 -4.30 -13.67
CA GLN A 133 -14.32 -4.51 -15.04
C GLN A 133 -13.98 -5.90 -15.59
N ASN A 134 -12.93 -6.56 -15.05
CA ASN A 134 -12.50 -7.89 -15.43
C ASN A 134 -12.49 -8.86 -14.23
N PRO A 135 -13.67 -9.20 -13.67
CA PRO A 135 -13.76 -9.90 -12.39
C PRO A 135 -13.26 -11.36 -12.43
N SER A 136 -13.14 -11.95 -13.61
CA SER A 136 -12.65 -13.33 -13.80
C SER A 136 -11.12 -13.44 -13.76
N GLU A 137 -10.41 -12.34 -13.82
CA GLU A 137 -8.95 -12.31 -13.87
C GLU A 137 -8.38 -12.01 -12.48
N PRO A 138 -7.69 -12.98 -11.81
CA PRO A 138 -7.08 -12.74 -10.51
C PRO A 138 -6.02 -11.64 -10.58
N GLN A 139 -6.03 -10.72 -9.63
CA GLN A 139 -5.06 -9.64 -9.57
C GLN A 139 -4.27 -9.65 -8.26
N VAL A 140 -3.03 -9.22 -8.34
CA VAL A 140 -2.11 -9.07 -7.20
C VAL A 140 -1.59 -7.65 -7.21
N TRP A 141 -1.78 -6.92 -6.11
CA TRP A 141 -1.23 -5.58 -5.93
C TRP A 141 -0.17 -5.61 -4.83
N ILE A 142 1.10 -5.49 -5.21
CA ILE A 142 2.22 -5.39 -4.26
C ILE A 142 2.38 -3.93 -3.88
N THR A 143 2.04 -3.61 -2.64
CA THR A 143 1.82 -2.22 -2.21
C THR A 143 2.08 -2.03 -0.70
N HIS A 144 1.36 -1.13 -0.05
CA HIS A 144 1.60 -0.57 1.27
C HIS A 144 0.36 -0.65 2.17
N ALA A 145 0.55 -0.31 3.46
CA ALA A 145 -0.52 -0.36 4.45
C ALA A 145 -1.64 0.64 4.19
N GLY A 146 -1.32 1.88 3.81
CA GLY A 146 -2.32 2.90 3.50
C GLY A 146 -3.18 2.52 2.31
N VAL A 147 -2.57 2.00 1.26
CA VAL A 147 -3.28 1.49 0.08
C VAL A 147 -4.18 0.30 0.43
N ALA A 148 -3.71 -0.65 1.25
CA ALA A 148 -4.52 -1.78 1.69
C ALA A 148 -5.77 -1.32 2.46
N ARG A 149 -5.63 -0.30 3.32
CA ARG A 149 -6.74 0.33 4.05
C ARG A 149 -7.72 1.02 3.10
N ALA A 150 -7.20 1.75 2.09
CA ALA A 150 -8.04 2.38 1.06
C ALA A 150 -8.85 1.34 0.28
N VAL A 151 -8.23 0.24 -0.14
CA VAL A 151 -8.93 -0.85 -0.83
C VAL A 151 -10.02 -1.48 0.05
N ARG A 152 -9.76 -1.64 1.36
CA ARG A 152 -10.77 -2.13 2.31
C ARG A 152 -11.99 -1.20 2.38
N LEU A 153 -11.79 0.11 2.39
CA LEU A 153 -12.88 1.08 2.34
C LEU A 153 -13.66 0.99 1.02
N LEU A 154 -12.94 0.93 -0.10
CA LEU A 154 -13.56 0.81 -1.43
C LEU A 154 -14.37 -0.48 -1.58
N SER A 155 -13.93 -1.60 -0.99
CA SER A 155 -14.67 -2.86 -0.99
C SER A 155 -16.01 -2.77 -0.22
N GLN A 156 -16.10 -1.82 0.71
CA GLN A 156 -17.32 -1.50 1.48
C GLN A 156 -18.16 -0.38 0.82
N GLY A 157 -17.77 0.09 -0.36
CA GLY A 157 -18.43 1.20 -1.04
C GLY A 157 -18.09 2.59 -0.53
N ILE A 158 -17.12 2.71 0.39
CA ILE A 158 -16.70 3.99 0.99
C ILE A 158 -15.62 4.60 0.10
N ARG A 159 -15.93 5.78 -0.46
CA ARG A 159 -15.03 6.50 -1.39
C ARG A 159 -14.49 7.82 -0.82
N ARG A 160 -14.93 8.18 0.36
CA ARG A 160 -14.53 9.39 1.09
C ARG A 160 -14.58 9.12 2.58
N VAL A 161 -13.65 9.71 3.30
CA VAL A 161 -13.63 9.74 4.76
C VAL A 161 -13.54 11.19 5.23
N ASP A 162 -14.18 11.50 6.35
CA ASP A 162 -14.15 12.84 6.95
C ASP A 162 -13.39 12.84 8.28
N SER A 163 -13.28 11.68 8.93
CA SER A 163 -12.60 11.56 10.22
C SER A 163 -11.65 10.37 10.30
N ALA A 164 -10.65 10.45 11.17
CA ALA A 164 -9.68 9.38 11.40
C ALA A 164 -10.32 8.08 11.92
N SER A 165 -11.48 8.16 12.57
CA SER A 165 -12.22 6.99 13.06
C SER A 165 -12.77 6.10 11.94
N GLN A 166 -12.96 6.66 10.74
CA GLN A 166 -13.40 5.93 9.56
C GLN A 166 -12.24 5.20 8.86
N TRP A 167 -10.99 5.60 9.14
CA TRP A 167 -9.82 4.97 8.52
C TRP A 167 -9.50 3.66 9.23
N PRO A 168 -9.39 2.52 8.50
CA PRO A 168 -9.13 1.23 9.13
C PRO A 168 -7.79 1.22 9.88
N LYS A 169 -7.79 0.72 11.11
CA LYS A 169 -6.55 0.58 11.90
C LYS A 169 -5.69 -0.56 11.39
N GLU A 170 -6.32 -1.64 10.96
CA GLU A 170 -5.66 -2.85 10.49
C GLU A 170 -5.12 -2.69 9.07
N ALA A 171 -4.05 -3.40 8.79
CA ALA A 171 -3.46 -3.62 7.47
C ALA A 171 -2.80 -5.01 7.47
N PRO A 172 -2.45 -5.60 6.32
CA PRO A 172 -1.64 -6.81 6.28
C PRO A 172 -0.33 -6.59 7.04
N ASN A 173 0.16 -7.61 7.73
CA ASN A 173 1.53 -7.57 8.28
C ASN A 173 2.55 -7.42 7.14
N TYR A 174 3.77 -6.99 7.44
CA TYR A 174 4.84 -6.96 6.45
C TYR A 174 5.04 -8.33 5.81
N GLY A 175 5.13 -8.38 4.49
CA GLY A 175 5.27 -9.60 3.72
C GLY A 175 4.02 -10.49 3.63
N ALA A 176 2.90 -10.05 4.22
CA ALA A 176 1.62 -10.75 4.18
C ALA A 176 0.60 -10.04 3.26
N TRP A 177 -0.57 -10.64 3.12
CA TRP A 177 -1.61 -10.13 2.21
C TRP A 177 -3.02 -10.31 2.76
N TRP A 178 -3.94 -9.53 2.21
CA TRP A 178 -5.36 -9.77 2.29
C TRP A 178 -5.88 -10.29 0.95
N HIS A 179 -6.94 -11.05 1.03
CA HIS A 179 -7.69 -11.54 -0.12
C HIS A 179 -9.07 -10.89 -0.13
N ILE A 180 -9.47 -10.32 -1.27
CA ILE A 180 -10.75 -9.65 -1.46
C ILE A 180 -11.43 -10.28 -2.68
N ASP A 181 -12.64 -10.81 -2.48
CA ASP A 181 -13.49 -11.42 -3.50
C ASP A 181 -14.47 -10.43 -4.15
#